data_7e7273d87b62fcba52ada9ab31de6f54
#
_entry.id   7e7273d87b62fcba52ada9ab31de6f54
#
_cell.length_a   1.000
_cell.length_b   1.000
_cell.length_c   1.000
_cell.angle_alpha   90.00
_cell.angle_beta   90.00
_cell.angle_gamma   90.00
#
_symmetry.space_group_name_H-M   'P 1'
#
loop_
_entity.id
_entity.type
_entity.pdbx_description
1 polymer ?
#
loop_
_entity_poly.entity_id
_entity_poly.type
_entity_poly.pdbx_seq_one_letter_code
_entity_poly.pdbx_strand_id
1 'polypeptide(L)'
;MKKNIKIISVLSILLLSGCGTNKEVLVTKCTSSQNNLQANYTLKSEYTIYSQKGVVNKVESVETINSSSEAILDYFDTYLTSTYEQANKVYGGYNNKVTKNDDEVISKTTIDYKSMDMNKYVEDNSAMKNYVNSKNELTLEGIKAAYQSIGATCE
;
A
#
# COMPACT_ATOMS: atom_id res chain seq x y z
N MET A 1 55.78 -28.22 -19.94
CA MET A 1 54.32 -28.22 -20.27
C MET A 1 53.56 -28.48 -18.98
N LYS A 2 52.96 -27.45 -18.38
CA LYS A 2 52.14 -27.55 -17.14
C LYS A 2 50.67 -27.65 -17.54
N LYS A 3 50.00 -28.78 -17.25
CA LYS A 3 48.58 -29.00 -17.45
C LYS A 3 47.83 -28.38 -16.27
N ASN A 4 47.00 -27.34 -16.53
CA ASN A 4 46.10 -26.76 -15.57
C ASN A 4 44.84 -27.64 -15.52
N ILE A 5 44.64 -28.31 -14.40
CA ILE A 5 43.39 -29.03 -14.09
C ILE A 5 42.43 -28.00 -13.50
N LYS A 6 41.34 -27.69 -14.24
CA LYS A 6 40.21 -26.89 -13.71
C LYS A 6 39.32 -27.81 -12.89
N ILE A 7 39.29 -27.60 -11.59
CA ILE A 7 38.35 -28.24 -10.68
C ILE A 7 37.03 -27.50 -10.82
N ILE A 8 36.04 -28.15 -11.43
CA ILE A 8 34.68 -27.69 -11.48
C ILE A 8 34.03 -28.11 -10.15
N SER A 9 33.87 -27.15 -9.25
CA SER A 9 33.12 -27.35 -7.99
C SER A 9 31.64 -27.36 -8.31
N VAL A 10 31.05 -28.54 -8.37
CA VAL A 10 29.59 -28.70 -8.45
C VAL A 10 29.00 -28.41 -7.09
N LEU A 11 28.48 -27.22 -6.93
CA LEU A 11 27.73 -26.82 -5.74
C LEU A 11 26.36 -27.49 -5.78
N SER A 12 26.22 -28.62 -5.09
CA SER A 12 24.97 -29.33 -4.91
C SER A 12 24.06 -28.49 -4.04
N ILE A 13 23.07 -27.81 -4.65
CA ILE A 13 22.00 -27.12 -3.94
C ILE A 13 21.08 -28.21 -3.38
N LEU A 14 21.21 -28.51 -2.10
CA LEU A 14 20.25 -29.31 -1.33
C LEU A 14 18.96 -28.49 -1.23
N LEU A 15 18.00 -28.82 -2.09
CA LEU A 15 16.60 -28.40 -1.92
C LEU A 15 16.06 -29.09 -0.68
N LEU A 16 16.18 -28.45 0.46
CA LEU A 16 15.41 -28.76 1.66
C LEU A 16 13.96 -28.38 1.34
N SER A 17 13.20 -29.33 0.80
CA SER A 17 11.75 -29.27 0.77
C SER A 17 11.21 -29.38 2.19
N GLY A 18 11.32 -28.29 2.94
CA GLY A 18 10.63 -28.10 4.20
C GLY A 18 9.14 -28.01 3.91
N CYS A 19 8.41 -29.07 4.21
CA CYS A 19 6.95 -29.10 4.19
C CYS A 19 6.41 -28.28 5.38
N GLY A 20 6.67 -26.97 5.37
CA GLY A 20 6.03 -25.99 6.21
C GLY A 20 5.02 -25.25 5.36
N THR A 21 3.76 -25.19 5.77
CA THR A 21 2.70 -24.40 5.16
C THR A 21 2.94 -22.89 5.35
N ASN A 22 4.12 -22.41 4.99
CA ASN A 22 4.40 -20.98 4.89
C ASN A 22 3.61 -20.47 3.69
N LYS A 23 2.45 -19.91 4.00
CA LYS A 23 1.59 -19.26 3.02
C LYS A 23 2.37 -18.07 2.47
N GLU A 24 2.84 -18.17 1.25
CA GLU A 24 3.61 -17.13 0.58
C GLU A 24 2.81 -15.82 0.57
N VAL A 25 3.46 -14.75 1.00
CA VAL A 25 2.89 -13.39 0.93
C VAL A 25 3.29 -12.80 -0.39
N LEU A 26 2.30 -12.51 -1.23
CA LEU A 26 2.51 -11.78 -2.47
C LEU A 26 2.55 -10.28 -2.18
N VAL A 27 3.55 -9.60 -2.72
CA VAL A 27 3.70 -8.14 -2.63
C VAL A 27 3.44 -7.55 -4.01
N THR A 28 2.48 -6.63 -4.08
CA THR A 28 2.12 -5.88 -5.30
C THR A 28 2.35 -4.39 -5.04
N LYS A 29 2.92 -3.69 -6.00
CA LYS A 29 3.13 -2.24 -5.91
C LYS A 29 2.20 -1.52 -6.87
N CYS A 30 1.61 -0.42 -6.40
CA CYS A 30 0.84 0.49 -7.25
C CYS A 30 1.37 1.92 -7.05
N THR A 31 1.43 2.69 -8.14
CA THR A 31 1.90 4.08 -8.09
C THR A 31 0.95 4.98 -8.88
N SER A 32 0.75 6.20 -8.41
CA SER A 32 0.05 7.25 -9.15
C SER A 32 0.76 8.58 -9.03
N SER A 33 0.55 9.45 -10.01
CA SER A 33 1.04 10.83 -9.97
C SER A 33 0.00 11.74 -10.61
N GLN A 34 -0.38 12.77 -9.89
CA GLN A 34 -1.36 13.77 -10.32
C GLN A 34 -0.71 15.16 -10.23
N ASN A 35 -0.96 16.00 -11.25
CA ASN A 35 -0.52 17.38 -11.25
C ASN A 35 -1.75 18.28 -11.36
N ASN A 36 -2.03 19.06 -10.32
CA ASN A 36 -3.11 20.03 -10.30
C ASN A 36 -2.55 21.45 -10.47
N LEU A 37 -2.46 21.89 -11.72
CA LEU A 37 -1.94 23.22 -12.05
C LEU A 37 -2.83 24.35 -11.52
N GLN A 38 -4.15 24.15 -11.42
CA GLN A 38 -5.07 25.18 -10.93
C GLN A 38 -4.92 25.39 -9.42
N ALA A 39 -4.73 24.31 -8.67
CA ALA A 39 -4.53 24.37 -7.24
C ALA A 39 -3.05 24.39 -6.83
N ASN A 40 -2.12 24.43 -7.81
CA ASN A 40 -0.68 24.57 -7.60
C ASN A 40 -0.08 23.51 -6.68
N TYR A 41 -0.40 22.23 -6.92
CA TYR A 41 0.25 21.11 -6.22
C TYR A 41 0.43 19.90 -7.13
N THR A 42 1.40 19.06 -6.77
CA THR A 42 1.52 17.69 -7.30
C THR A 42 1.30 16.69 -6.17
N LEU A 43 0.59 15.59 -6.48
CA LEU A 43 0.40 14.45 -5.58
C LEU A 43 1.04 13.22 -6.21
N LYS A 44 1.94 12.58 -5.48
CA LYS A 44 2.46 11.25 -5.82
C LYS A 44 2.04 10.28 -4.74
N SER A 45 1.58 9.10 -5.14
CA SER A 45 1.18 8.05 -4.21
C SER A 45 1.84 6.73 -4.60
N GLU A 46 2.40 6.06 -3.60
CA GLU A 46 2.99 4.74 -3.71
C GLU A 46 2.29 3.83 -2.72
N TYR A 47 1.79 2.69 -3.20
CA TYR A 47 1.09 1.69 -2.40
C TYR A 47 1.83 0.38 -2.48
N THR A 48 2.10 -0.24 -1.34
CA THR A 48 2.63 -1.60 -1.24
C THR A 48 1.57 -2.49 -0.59
N ILE A 49 1.04 -3.42 -1.39
CA ILE A 49 -0.07 -4.30 -1.01
C ILE A 49 0.50 -5.67 -0.63
N TYR A 50 0.18 -6.14 0.55
CA TYR A 50 0.56 -7.47 1.05
C TYR A 50 -0.66 -8.38 1.05
N SER A 51 -0.65 -9.40 0.21
CA SER A 51 -1.77 -10.34 0.11
C SER A 51 -1.33 -11.79 0.31
N GLN A 52 -2.28 -12.63 0.71
CA GLN A 52 -2.07 -14.05 0.90
C GLN A 52 -3.31 -14.80 0.41
N LYS A 53 -3.15 -15.73 -0.54
CA LYS A 53 -4.25 -16.45 -1.19
C LYS A 53 -5.30 -15.51 -1.81
N GLY A 54 -4.85 -14.38 -2.38
CA GLY A 54 -5.73 -13.40 -3.01
C GLY A 54 -6.47 -12.48 -2.05
N VAL A 55 -6.28 -12.63 -0.73
CA VAL A 55 -6.83 -11.72 0.31
C VAL A 55 -5.76 -10.74 0.75
N VAL A 56 -6.09 -9.46 0.81
CA VAL A 56 -5.19 -8.39 1.28
C VAL A 56 -5.19 -8.35 2.79
N ASN A 57 -4.00 -8.45 3.36
CA ASN A 57 -3.82 -8.39 4.81
C ASN A 57 -3.38 -7.00 5.28
N LYS A 58 -2.55 -6.32 4.46
CA LYS A 58 -1.95 -5.04 4.82
C LYS A 58 -1.72 -4.22 3.56
N VAL A 59 -1.83 -2.91 3.68
CA VAL A 59 -1.34 -1.93 2.70
C VAL A 59 -0.46 -0.92 3.42
N GLU A 60 0.67 -0.60 2.82
CA GLU A 60 1.49 0.55 3.19
C GLU A 60 1.40 1.57 2.07
N SER A 61 1.16 2.83 2.40
CA SER A 61 1.14 3.92 1.43
C SER A 61 2.08 5.04 1.83
N VAL A 62 2.67 5.67 0.81
CA VAL A 62 3.39 6.93 0.94
C VAL A 62 2.75 7.91 -0.04
N GLU A 63 2.21 9.00 0.49
CA GLU A 63 1.62 10.08 -0.28
C GLU A 63 2.50 11.31 -0.10
N THR A 64 2.99 11.87 -1.20
CA THR A 64 3.83 13.07 -1.20
C THR A 64 3.11 14.17 -1.98
N ILE A 65 2.82 15.26 -1.31
CA ILE A 65 2.23 16.46 -1.87
C ILE A 65 3.30 17.54 -1.92
N ASN A 66 3.60 18.06 -3.11
CA ASN A 66 4.52 19.18 -3.28
C ASN A 66 3.73 20.42 -3.72
N SER A 67 4.02 21.56 -3.10
CA SER A 67 3.43 22.86 -3.43
C SER A 67 4.36 23.98 -3.00
N SER A 68 4.35 25.10 -3.74
CA SER A 68 4.96 26.36 -3.29
C SER A 68 4.04 27.18 -2.39
N SER A 69 2.80 26.71 -2.15
CA SER A 69 1.81 27.40 -1.33
C SER A 69 1.73 26.77 0.06
N GLU A 70 2.14 27.50 1.08
CA GLU A 70 2.04 27.08 2.47
C GLU A 70 0.59 26.72 2.85
N ALA A 71 -0.40 27.49 2.40
CA ALA A 71 -1.81 27.23 2.66
C ALA A 71 -2.29 25.88 2.10
N ILE A 72 -1.73 25.44 0.97
CA ILE A 72 -2.01 24.11 0.39
C ILE A 72 -1.36 23.03 1.25
N LEU A 73 -0.13 23.22 1.68
CA LEU A 73 0.56 22.27 2.54
C LEU A 73 -0.13 22.15 3.91
N ASP A 74 -0.57 23.25 4.54
CA ASP A 74 -1.35 23.24 5.78
C ASP A 74 -2.68 22.49 5.63
N TYR A 75 -3.35 22.71 4.51
CA TYR A 75 -4.58 21.98 4.21
C TYR A 75 -4.34 20.47 4.17
N PHE A 76 -3.33 20.00 3.41
CA PHE A 76 -3.07 18.57 3.30
C PHE A 76 -2.54 17.96 4.59
N ASP A 77 -1.70 18.65 5.35
CA ASP A 77 -1.24 18.20 6.67
C ASP A 77 -2.43 17.94 7.61
N THR A 78 -3.32 18.93 7.74
CA THR A 78 -4.53 18.82 8.55
C THR A 78 -5.50 17.75 8.04
N TYR A 79 -5.75 17.74 6.73
CA TYR A 79 -6.69 16.83 6.09
C TYR A 79 -6.26 15.37 6.26
N LEU A 80 -5.00 15.05 5.92
CA LEU A 80 -4.49 13.67 5.99
C LEU A 80 -4.42 13.18 7.45
N THR A 81 -3.95 14.03 8.37
CA THR A 81 -3.92 13.71 9.80
C THR A 81 -5.31 13.39 10.30
N SER A 82 -6.28 14.30 10.13
CA SER A 82 -7.63 14.14 10.66
C SER A 82 -8.39 12.97 10.02
N THR A 83 -8.21 12.75 8.71
CA THR A 83 -8.88 11.67 7.98
C THR A 83 -8.46 10.30 8.49
N TYR A 84 -7.15 10.07 8.62
CA TYR A 84 -6.65 8.77 9.08
C TYR A 84 -6.87 8.54 10.58
N GLU A 85 -6.78 9.59 11.41
CA GLU A 85 -7.15 9.49 12.84
C GLU A 85 -8.63 9.11 13.02
N GLN A 86 -9.52 9.75 12.26
CA GLN A 86 -10.94 9.45 12.30
C GLN A 86 -11.23 8.04 11.79
N ALA A 87 -10.61 7.62 10.68
CA ALA A 87 -10.76 6.27 10.15
C ALA A 87 -10.29 5.23 11.17
N ASN A 88 -9.15 5.45 11.83
CA ASN A 88 -8.66 4.55 12.88
C ASN A 88 -9.60 4.50 14.10
N LYS A 89 -10.17 5.62 14.50
CA LYS A 89 -11.13 5.68 15.60
C LYS A 89 -12.42 4.90 15.29
N VAL A 90 -12.88 4.91 14.04
CA VAL A 90 -14.15 4.30 13.63
C VAL A 90 -14.00 2.83 13.29
N TYR A 91 -12.93 2.46 12.58
CA TYR A 91 -12.76 1.12 12.01
C TYR A 91 -11.58 0.34 12.60
N GLY A 92 -10.62 1.02 13.24
CA GLY A 92 -9.35 0.44 13.64
C GLY A 92 -8.42 0.16 12.44
N GLY A 93 -7.25 -0.37 12.73
CA GLY A 93 -6.32 -0.86 11.70
C GLY A 93 -5.48 0.18 10.96
N TYR A 94 -5.68 1.48 11.21
CA TYR A 94 -4.90 2.55 10.59
C TYR A 94 -3.77 3.01 11.52
N ASN A 95 -2.58 3.16 10.95
CA ASN A 95 -1.46 3.85 11.59
C ASN A 95 -0.90 4.85 10.56
N ASN A 96 -0.98 6.13 10.86
CA ASN A 96 -0.57 7.21 9.98
C ASN A 96 0.44 8.12 10.66
N LYS A 97 1.39 8.63 9.89
CA LYS A 97 2.30 9.70 10.27
C LYS A 97 2.39 10.72 9.15
N VAL A 98 1.99 11.94 9.40
CA VAL A 98 2.17 13.07 8.49
C VAL A 98 3.39 13.88 8.92
N THR A 99 4.15 14.36 7.95
CA THR A 99 5.30 15.26 8.16
C THR A 99 5.19 16.37 7.12
N LYS A 100 5.20 17.62 7.58
CA LYS A 100 5.20 18.82 6.74
C LYS A 100 6.60 19.46 6.77
N ASN A 101 7.13 19.81 5.60
CA ASN A 101 8.32 20.62 5.37
C ASN A 101 7.92 21.90 4.62
N ASP A 102 8.91 22.71 4.20
CA ASP A 102 8.67 24.01 3.56
C ASP A 102 7.97 23.89 2.20
N ASP A 103 8.18 22.79 1.46
CA ASP A 103 7.70 22.59 0.08
C ASP A 103 6.93 21.27 -0.12
N GLU A 104 6.80 20.46 0.94
CA GLU A 104 6.12 19.17 0.83
C GLU A 104 5.39 18.74 2.10
N VAL A 105 4.35 17.92 1.92
CA VAL A 105 3.72 17.11 2.95
C VAL A 105 3.88 15.65 2.58
N ILE A 106 4.38 14.84 3.51
CA ILE A 106 4.52 13.39 3.35
C ILE A 106 3.62 12.69 4.37
N SER A 107 2.69 11.88 3.88
CA SER A 107 1.88 10.97 4.69
C SER A 107 2.35 9.54 4.48
N LYS A 108 2.69 8.86 5.58
CA LYS A 108 3.01 7.43 5.60
C LYS A 108 1.94 6.70 6.38
N THR A 109 1.18 5.86 5.70
CA THR A 109 0.05 5.13 6.29
C THR A 109 0.26 3.64 6.18
N THR A 110 0.00 2.92 7.26
CA THR A 110 -0.16 1.47 7.25
C THR A 110 -1.60 1.14 7.58
N ILE A 111 -2.24 0.32 6.75
CA ILE A 111 -3.59 -0.20 6.98
C ILE A 111 -3.48 -1.71 7.19
N ASP A 112 -3.80 -2.17 8.40
CA ASP A 112 -3.86 -3.59 8.74
C ASP A 112 -5.32 -4.06 8.70
N TYR A 113 -5.70 -4.70 7.60
CA TYR A 113 -7.06 -5.20 7.39
C TYR A 113 -7.46 -6.35 8.32
N LYS A 114 -6.49 -6.99 9.00
CA LYS A 114 -6.78 -8.04 9.99
C LYS A 114 -7.26 -7.47 11.32
N SER A 115 -6.84 -6.24 11.65
CA SER A 115 -7.24 -5.54 12.86
C SER A 115 -8.38 -4.55 12.65
N MET A 116 -8.79 -4.34 11.39
CA MET A 116 -9.88 -3.45 11.01
C MET A 116 -11.25 -4.14 11.17
N ASP A 117 -12.26 -3.41 11.62
CA ASP A 117 -13.66 -3.82 11.51
C ASP A 117 -14.15 -3.71 10.06
N MET A 118 -13.85 -4.74 9.27
CA MET A 118 -14.20 -4.80 7.85
C MET A 118 -15.70 -4.85 7.60
N ASN A 119 -16.50 -5.40 8.53
CA ASN A 119 -17.96 -5.43 8.38
C ASN A 119 -18.52 -4.03 8.45
N LYS A 120 -18.14 -3.27 9.48
CA LYS A 120 -18.54 -1.87 9.63
C LYS A 120 -18.00 -1.02 8.47
N TYR A 121 -16.75 -1.23 8.05
CA TYR A 121 -16.16 -0.48 6.95
C TYR A 121 -16.92 -0.67 5.64
N VAL A 122 -17.32 -1.90 5.30
CA VAL A 122 -18.12 -2.21 4.10
C VAL A 122 -19.57 -1.71 4.21
N GLU A 123 -20.15 -1.73 5.42
CA GLU A 123 -21.50 -1.19 5.68
C GLU A 123 -21.54 0.31 5.43
N ASP A 124 -20.60 1.05 6.02
CA ASP A 124 -20.51 2.51 5.91
C ASP A 124 -20.06 2.99 4.51
N ASN A 125 -19.35 2.12 3.77
CA ASN A 125 -18.81 2.42 2.44
C ASN A 125 -19.32 1.43 1.40
N SER A 126 -20.54 1.64 0.91
CA SER A 126 -21.22 0.69 0.01
C SER A 126 -20.45 0.35 -1.28
N ALA A 127 -19.60 1.26 -1.79
CA ALA A 127 -18.73 1.02 -2.94
C ALA A 127 -17.71 -0.09 -2.67
N MET A 128 -17.32 -0.31 -1.40
CA MET A 128 -16.37 -1.36 -1.01
C MET A 128 -16.88 -2.77 -1.27
N LYS A 129 -18.20 -2.97 -1.38
CA LYS A 129 -18.82 -4.26 -1.73
C LYS A 129 -18.30 -4.83 -3.05
N ASN A 130 -17.84 -3.98 -3.96
CA ASN A 130 -17.29 -4.39 -5.25
C ASN A 130 -15.84 -4.93 -5.15
N TYR A 131 -15.18 -4.72 -4.01
CA TYR A 131 -13.76 -5.01 -3.83
C TYR A 131 -13.49 -6.08 -2.79
N VAL A 132 -14.52 -6.56 -2.11
CA VAL A 132 -14.43 -7.60 -1.09
C VAL A 132 -15.07 -8.91 -1.55
N ASN A 133 -14.67 -10.02 -0.92
CA ASN A 133 -15.32 -11.33 -1.11
C ASN A 133 -16.58 -11.46 -0.23
N SER A 134 -17.24 -12.62 -0.29
CA SER A 134 -18.45 -12.92 0.49
C SER A 134 -18.28 -12.90 2.01
N LYS A 135 -17.03 -12.81 2.50
CA LYS A 135 -16.69 -12.69 3.93
C LYS A 135 -16.30 -11.26 4.32
N ASN A 136 -16.52 -10.29 3.46
CA ASN A 136 -16.05 -8.91 3.60
C ASN A 136 -14.51 -8.79 3.72
N GLU A 137 -13.75 -9.77 3.20
CA GLU A 137 -12.29 -9.66 3.11
C GLU A 137 -11.91 -8.95 1.81
N LEU A 138 -11.04 -7.94 1.89
CA LEU A 138 -10.55 -7.20 0.73
C LEU A 138 -9.74 -8.12 -0.18
N THR A 139 -10.08 -8.15 -1.47
CA THR A 139 -9.37 -8.99 -2.45
C THR A 139 -8.25 -8.21 -3.14
N LEU A 140 -7.18 -8.90 -3.56
CA LEU A 140 -6.08 -8.29 -4.30
C LEU A 140 -6.58 -7.64 -5.60
N GLU A 141 -7.42 -8.33 -6.35
CA GLU A 141 -7.98 -7.78 -7.59
C GLU A 141 -8.91 -6.59 -7.31
N GLY A 142 -9.66 -6.64 -6.22
CA GLY A 142 -10.53 -5.54 -5.79
C GLY A 142 -9.72 -4.28 -5.49
N ILE A 143 -8.67 -4.38 -4.67
CA ILE A 143 -7.87 -3.19 -4.32
C ILE A 143 -7.08 -2.65 -5.52
N LYS A 144 -6.58 -3.53 -6.40
CA LYS A 144 -5.97 -3.10 -7.66
C LYS A 144 -6.95 -2.30 -8.51
N ALA A 145 -8.17 -2.81 -8.69
CA ALA A 145 -9.23 -2.11 -9.42
C ALA A 145 -9.57 -0.75 -8.78
N ALA A 146 -9.64 -0.68 -7.45
CA ALA A 146 -9.86 0.58 -6.74
C ALA A 146 -8.74 1.60 -7.00
N TYR A 147 -7.46 1.19 -6.91
CA TYR A 147 -6.34 2.10 -7.19
C TYR A 147 -6.25 2.48 -8.66
N GLN A 148 -6.53 1.57 -9.59
CA GLN A 148 -6.58 1.87 -11.02
C GLN A 148 -7.70 2.88 -11.34
N SER A 149 -8.82 2.86 -10.64
CA SER A 149 -9.91 3.83 -10.84
C SER A 149 -9.52 5.28 -10.50
N ILE A 150 -8.50 5.46 -9.66
CA ILE A 150 -7.91 6.78 -9.34
C ILE A 150 -6.63 7.06 -10.11
N GLY A 151 -6.33 6.29 -11.16
CA GLY A 151 -5.21 6.51 -12.07
C GLY A 151 -3.89 5.87 -11.64
N ALA A 152 -3.89 4.92 -10.71
CA ALA A 152 -2.67 4.19 -10.36
C ALA A 152 -2.37 3.07 -11.36
N THR A 153 -1.08 2.77 -11.52
CA THR A 153 -0.56 1.60 -12.24
C THR A 153 -0.02 0.60 -11.23
N CYS A 154 -0.41 -0.68 -11.35
CA CYS A 154 -0.01 -1.75 -10.43
C CYS A 154 0.84 -2.81 -11.13
N GLU A 155 1.93 -3.25 -10.47
CA GLU A 155 2.89 -4.29 -10.91
C GLU A 155 3.00 -5.42 -9.89
#